data_8e71fc101aa342d7c71253a65c453a28
#
_entry.id   8e71fc101aa342d7c71253a65c453a28
#
_cell.length_a   1.000
_cell.length_b   1.000
_cell.length_c   1.000
_cell.angle_alpha   90.00
_cell.angle_beta   90.00
_cell.angle_gamma   90.00
#
_symmetry.space_group_name_H-M   'P 1'
#
loop_
_entity.id
_entity.type
_entity.pdbx_description
1 polymer ?
#
loop_
_entity_poly.entity_id
_entity_poly.type
_entity_poly.pdbx_seq_one_letter_code
_entity_poly.pdbx_strand_id
1 'polypeptide(L)'
;NPDGHGQTKDLAPVTIFSEENRLIKIVNNVRIMRAVQRIVNEMNQKSKYYPYLVVMYYAELLILIYRYLDEAYLPICTNDSLKKAISYIRLNYQSDITISDVASQTGVGERYLRKLFSQYLNLSPLDYLNQIRINKAIELLRNTEMSVKEVCFACGFQSPQYFSRIFKQQMGISPREVTK
;
A
#
# COMPACT_ATOMS: atom_id res chain seq x y z
N ASN A 1 -16.12 -31.59 -26.08
CA ASN A 1 -15.18 -30.52 -25.75
C ASN A 1 -15.60 -29.81 -24.49
N PRO A 2 -14.80 -29.90 -23.43
CA PRO A 2 -15.00 -29.11 -22.21
C PRO A 2 -13.87 -28.10 -22.09
N ASP A 3 -14.05 -26.93 -22.71
CA ASP A 3 -13.17 -25.79 -22.47
C ASP A 3 -13.92 -24.75 -21.62
N GLY A 4 -13.98 -25.06 -20.32
CA GLY A 4 -14.37 -24.13 -19.30
C GLY A 4 -13.19 -23.23 -18.93
N HIS A 5 -12.93 -22.17 -19.69
CA HIS A 5 -12.11 -21.07 -19.22
C HIS A 5 -12.88 -20.32 -18.15
N GLY A 6 -12.67 -20.73 -16.89
CA GLY A 6 -13.05 -19.96 -15.73
C GLY A 6 -12.28 -18.64 -15.74
N GLN A 7 -12.96 -17.56 -16.14
CA GLN A 7 -12.48 -16.20 -15.93
C GLN A 7 -12.27 -16.02 -14.42
N THR A 8 -11.00 -15.98 -14.00
CA THR A 8 -10.66 -15.44 -12.69
C THR A 8 -11.05 -13.97 -12.70
N LYS A 9 -12.22 -13.66 -12.12
CA LYS A 9 -12.56 -12.27 -11.80
C LYS A 9 -11.38 -11.69 -11.05
N ASP A 10 -10.81 -10.60 -11.56
CA ASP A 10 -9.79 -9.83 -10.88
C ASP A 10 -10.35 -9.41 -9.52
N LEU A 11 -9.88 -10.11 -8.48
CA LEU A 11 -10.25 -9.81 -7.11
C LEU A 11 -9.58 -8.47 -6.74
N ALA A 12 -10.38 -7.53 -6.27
CA ALA A 12 -9.88 -6.23 -5.83
C ALA A 12 -8.75 -6.42 -4.79
N PRO A 13 -7.67 -5.62 -4.87
CA PRO A 13 -6.55 -5.74 -3.96
C PRO A 13 -6.98 -5.43 -2.52
N VAL A 14 -6.59 -6.29 -1.58
CA VAL A 14 -6.81 -6.05 -0.15
C VAL A 14 -5.73 -5.11 0.37
N THR A 15 -6.14 -4.01 0.98
CA THR A 15 -5.25 -3.03 1.60
C THR A 15 -5.25 -3.23 3.12
N ILE A 16 -4.06 -3.42 3.70
CA ILE A 16 -3.89 -3.63 5.15
C ILE A 16 -2.99 -2.53 5.69
N PHE A 17 -3.39 -1.97 6.84
CA PHE A 17 -2.61 -0.98 7.58
C PHE A 17 -1.72 -1.70 8.61
N SER A 18 -0.41 -1.40 8.65
CA SER A 18 0.51 -1.82 9.71
C SER A 18 0.73 -0.68 10.70
N GLU A 19 1.22 -0.98 11.91
CA GLU A 19 1.53 -0.01 12.96
C GLU A 19 2.52 1.09 12.52
N GLU A 20 3.28 0.87 11.45
CA GLU A 20 4.20 1.83 10.85
C GLU A 20 3.57 2.68 9.72
N ASN A 21 2.25 2.84 9.67
CA ASN A 21 1.54 3.58 8.61
C ASN A 21 1.85 3.10 7.18
N ARG A 22 2.06 1.81 6.97
CA ARG A 22 2.30 1.23 5.65
C ARG A 22 1.02 0.69 5.05
N LEU A 23 0.61 1.27 3.94
CA LEU A 23 -0.36 0.64 3.04
C LEU A 23 0.33 -0.53 2.33
N ILE A 24 -0.02 -1.75 2.73
CA ILE A 24 0.47 -2.96 2.08
C ILE A 24 -0.60 -3.38 1.09
N LYS A 25 -0.28 -3.21 -0.19
CA LYS A 25 -1.13 -3.71 -1.27
C LYS A 25 -0.79 -5.18 -1.50
N ILE A 26 -1.65 -6.06 -1.03
CA ILE A 26 -1.54 -7.48 -1.32
C ILE A 26 -2.15 -7.74 -2.70
N VAL A 27 -1.29 -7.97 -3.67
CA VAL A 27 -1.71 -8.25 -5.05
C VAL A 27 -1.61 -9.76 -5.29
N ASN A 28 -2.71 -10.35 -5.76
CA ASN A 28 -2.78 -11.75 -6.25
C ASN A 28 -2.34 -12.85 -5.25
N ASN A 29 -2.43 -12.61 -3.94
CA ASN A 29 -2.18 -13.68 -2.98
C ASN A 29 -3.46 -14.49 -2.71
N VAL A 30 -3.62 -15.57 -3.48
CA VAL A 30 -4.81 -16.46 -3.41
C VAL A 30 -5.06 -17.00 -2.00
N ARG A 31 -4.00 -17.26 -1.21
CA ARG A 31 -4.14 -17.78 0.17
C ARG A 31 -4.76 -16.75 1.10
N ILE A 32 -4.28 -15.50 1.05
CA ILE A 32 -4.82 -14.40 1.85
C ILE A 32 -6.27 -14.11 1.45
N MET A 33 -6.55 -14.06 0.13
CA MET A 33 -7.90 -13.84 -0.37
C MET A 33 -8.88 -14.93 0.08
N ARG A 34 -8.47 -16.20 0.06
CA ARG A 34 -9.30 -17.31 0.57
C ARG A 34 -9.55 -17.23 2.07
N ALA A 35 -8.57 -16.79 2.86
CA ALA A 35 -8.74 -16.60 4.29
C ALA A 35 -9.77 -15.48 4.59
N VAL A 36 -9.69 -14.35 3.89
CA VAL A 36 -10.68 -13.26 3.98
C VAL A 36 -12.06 -13.76 3.59
N GLN A 37 -12.19 -14.50 2.47
CA GLN A 37 -13.47 -15.01 2.02
C GLN A 37 -14.12 -15.98 3.03
N ARG A 38 -13.31 -16.81 3.71
CA ARG A 38 -13.82 -17.70 4.79
C ARG A 38 -14.39 -16.90 5.95
N ILE A 39 -13.72 -15.84 6.39
CA ILE A 39 -14.22 -14.95 7.44
C ILE A 39 -15.57 -14.36 7.04
N VAL A 40 -15.66 -13.79 5.84
CA VAL A 40 -16.88 -13.16 5.33
C VAL A 40 -18.02 -14.18 5.23
N ASN A 41 -17.75 -15.38 4.70
CA ASN A 41 -18.76 -16.43 4.58
C ASN A 41 -19.28 -16.86 5.95
N GLU A 42 -18.41 -17.08 6.94
CA GLU A 42 -18.80 -17.49 8.29
C GLU A 42 -19.61 -16.40 9.01
N MET A 43 -19.22 -15.14 8.87
CA MET A 43 -19.97 -14.00 9.41
C MET A 43 -21.37 -13.86 8.79
N ASN A 44 -21.54 -14.23 7.51
CA ASN A 44 -22.83 -14.20 6.83
C ASN A 44 -23.72 -15.39 7.22
N GLN A 45 -23.15 -16.58 7.39
CA GLN A 45 -23.90 -17.81 7.72
C GLN A 45 -24.30 -17.88 9.20
N LYS A 46 -23.53 -17.27 10.09
CA LYS A 46 -23.76 -17.21 11.55
C LYS A 46 -24.11 -18.59 12.15
N SER A 47 -23.30 -19.60 11.82
CA SER A 47 -23.43 -20.94 12.42
C SER A 47 -23.31 -20.89 13.95
N LYS A 48 -23.76 -21.93 14.67
CA LYS A 48 -23.73 -21.99 16.13
C LYS A 48 -22.36 -21.66 16.73
N TYR A 49 -21.26 -21.96 16.02
CA TYR A 49 -19.89 -21.79 16.47
C TYR A 49 -19.14 -20.70 15.70
N TYR A 50 -19.85 -19.86 14.91
CA TYR A 50 -19.22 -18.85 14.06
C TYR A 50 -18.22 -17.93 14.77
N PRO A 51 -18.43 -17.48 16.02
CA PRO A 51 -17.46 -16.60 16.66
C PRO A 51 -16.07 -17.24 16.82
N TYR A 52 -16.05 -18.54 17.17
CA TYR A 52 -14.80 -19.29 17.32
C TYR A 52 -14.11 -19.53 15.97
N LEU A 53 -14.88 -19.84 14.93
CA LEU A 53 -14.37 -20.04 13.58
C LEU A 53 -13.82 -18.73 13.02
N VAL A 54 -14.50 -17.61 13.22
CA VAL A 54 -14.01 -16.28 12.81
C VAL A 54 -12.67 -15.96 13.49
N VAL A 55 -12.51 -16.21 14.79
CA VAL A 55 -11.25 -16.01 15.50
C VAL A 55 -10.13 -16.88 14.93
N MET A 56 -10.40 -18.14 14.64
CA MET A 56 -9.42 -19.05 14.03
C MET A 56 -8.99 -18.60 12.63
N TYR A 57 -9.95 -18.21 11.79
CA TYR A 57 -9.66 -17.70 10.45
C TYR A 57 -8.91 -16.36 10.49
N TYR A 58 -9.19 -15.53 11.49
CA TYR A 58 -8.45 -14.29 11.72
C TYR A 58 -6.98 -14.57 12.09
N ALA A 59 -6.75 -15.54 12.97
CA ALA A 59 -5.38 -15.97 13.32
C ALA A 59 -4.63 -16.52 12.10
N GLU A 60 -5.29 -17.37 11.28
CA GLU A 60 -4.73 -17.84 10.02
C GLU A 60 -4.39 -16.69 9.08
N LEU A 61 -5.30 -15.72 8.92
CA LEU A 61 -5.08 -14.55 8.09
C LEU A 61 -3.86 -13.75 8.55
N LEU A 62 -3.71 -13.50 9.85
CA LEU A 62 -2.55 -12.80 10.41
C LEU A 62 -1.24 -13.54 10.13
N ILE A 63 -1.21 -14.87 10.28
CA ILE A 63 -0.04 -15.68 9.98
C ILE A 63 0.31 -15.59 8.48
N LEU A 64 -0.69 -15.67 7.60
CA LEU A 64 -0.47 -15.55 6.15
C LEU A 64 0.06 -14.17 5.75
N ILE A 65 -0.44 -13.11 6.40
CA ILE A 65 0.06 -11.74 6.19
C ILE A 65 1.49 -11.63 6.69
N TYR A 66 1.80 -12.12 7.89
CA TYR A 66 3.16 -12.11 8.45
C TYR A 66 4.14 -12.82 7.53
N ARG A 67 3.79 -14.02 7.05
CA ARG A 67 4.62 -14.75 6.09
C ARG A 67 4.80 -14.01 4.77
N TYR A 68 3.73 -13.41 4.25
CA TYR A 68 3.81 -12.60 3.03
C TYR A 68 4.73 -11.39 3.22
N LEU A 69 4.68 -10.76 4.38
CA LEU A 69 5.56 -9.65 4.73
C LEU A 69 7.01 -10.11 4.86
N ASP A 70 7.28 -11.22 5.54
CA ASP A 70 8.63 -11.79 5.66
C ASP A 70 9.22 -12.12 4.28
N GLU A 71 8.47 -12.81 3.43
CA GLU A 71 8.88 -13.14 2.07
C GLU A 71 9.12 -11.89 1.22
N ALA A 72 8.36 -10.82 1.41
CA ALA A 72 8.52 -9.55 0.71
C ALA A 72 9.63 -8.67 1.30
N TYR A 73 9.89 -8.78 2.60
CA TYR A 73 10.89 -7.96 3.32
C TYR A 73 12.31 -8.51 3.25
N LEU A 74 12.49 -9.84 3.23
CA LEU A 74 13.82 -10.46 3.13
C LEU A 74 14.63 -9.94 1.94
N PRO A 75 14.09 -9.84 0.71
CA PRO A 75 14.82 -9.27 -0.42
C PRO A 75 15.12 -7.78 -0.28
N ILE A 76 14.21 -7.01 0.34
CA ILE A 76 14.42 -5.58 0.64
C ILE A 76 15.56 -5.43 1.65
N CYS A 77 15.62 -6.30 2.66
CA CYS A 77 16.69 -6.31 3.66
C CYS A 77 18.06 -6.69 3.10
N THR A 78 18.13 -7.36 1.96
CA THR A 78 19.38 -7.76 1.32
C THR A 78 19.89 -6.78 0.27
N ASN A 79 19.01 -5.90 -0.27
CA ASN A 79 19.40 -4.92 -1.29
C ASN A 79 19.66 -3.54 -0.68
N ASP A 80 20.93 -3.20 -0.53
CA ASP A 80 21.38 -1.96 0.12
C ASP A 80 20.95 -0.69 -0.63
N SER A 81 20.96 -0.71 -1.96
CA SER A 81 20.49 0.42 -2.77
C SER A 81 18.99 0.66 -2.60
N LEU A 82 18.19 -0.41 -2.55
CA LEU A 82 16.75 -0.28 -2.32
C LEU A 82 16.44 0.24 -0.91
N LYS A 83 17.16 -0.23 0.12
CA LYS A 83 17.05 0.30 1.48
C LYS A 83 17.36 1.79 1.54
N LYS A 84 18.48 2.21 0.96
CA LYS A 84 18.89 3.62 0.91
C LYS A 84 17.82 4.46 0.22
N ALA A 85 17.29 3.99 -0.92
CA ALA A 85 16.22 4.68 -1.64
C ALA A 85 14.95 4.85 -0.81
N ILE A 86 14.49 3.77 -0.17
CA ILE A 86 13.32 3.79 0.70
C ILE A 86 13.52 4.75 1.87
N SER A 87 14.68 4.68 2.54
CA SER A 87 15.01 5.57 3.65
C SER A 87 15.07 7.03 3.21
N TYR A 88 15.71 7.32 2.08
CA TYR A 88 15.78 8.68 1.54
C TYR A 88 14.40 9.25 1.22
N ILE A 89 13.55 8.49 0.54
CA ILE A 89 12.17 8.91 0.23
C ILE A 89 11.38 9.19 1.52
N ARG A 90 11.48 8.31 2.53
CA ARG A 90 10.77 8.48 3.80
C ARG A 90 11.20 9.72 4.58
N LEU A 91 12.49 10.05 4.55
CA LEU A 91 13.02 11.21 5.26
C LEU A 91 12.72 12.52 4.52
N ASN A 92 12.54 12.47 3.20
CA ASN A 92 12.46 13.67 2.35
C ASN A 92 11.14 13.81 1.58
N TYR A 93 10.11 13.01 1.87
CA TYR A 93 8.86 13.01 1.09
C TYR A 93 8.14 14.35 1.03
N GLN A 94 8.34 15.21 2.02
CA GLN A 94 7.76 16.56 2.09
C GLN A 94 8.44 17.55 1.14
N SER A 95 9.69 17.28 0.78
CA SER A 95 10.47 18.10 -0.13
C SER A 95 10.15 17.79 -1.59
N ASP A 96 10.55 18.69 -2.48
CA ASP A 96 10.41 18.51 -3.94
C ASP A 96 11.52 17.59 -4.48
N ILE A 97 11.52 16.33 -4.02
CA ILE A 97 12.49 15.33 -4.48
C ILE A 97 12.06 14.71 -5.81
N THR A 98 13.03 14.54 -6.68
CA THR A 98 12.89 13.81 -7.95
C THR A 98 13.39 12.37 -7.83
N ILE A 99 13.03 11.52 -8.77
CA ILE A 99 13.55 10.15 -8.82
C ILE A 99 15.05 10.14 -9.14
N SER A 100 15.54 11.17 -9.82
CA SER A 100 16.97 11.38 -10.05
C SER A 100 17.72 11.62 -8.74
N ASP A 101 17.17 12.43 -7.83
CA ASP A 101 17.76 12.66 -6.50
C ASP A 101 17.84 11.38 -5.71
N VAL A 102 16.74 10.58 -5.70
CA VAL A 102 16.73 9.27 -5.04
C VAL A 102 17.81 8.35 -5.62
N ALA A 103 17.93 8.28 -6.93
CA ALA A 103 18.94 7.45 -7.61
C ALA A 103 20.37 7.89 -7.24
N SER A 104 20.63 9.18 -7.23
CA SER A 104 21.93 9.76 -6.85
C SER A 104 22.35 9.38 -5.43
N GLN A 105 21.41 9.38 -4.48
CA GLN A 105 21.66 8.98 -3.08
C GLN A 105 21.96 7.49 -2.90
N THR A 106 21.59 6.67 -3.86
CA THR A 106 21.79 5.21 -3.80
C THR A 106 23.02 4.74 -4.56
N GLY A 107 23.63 5.62 -5.35
CA GLY A 107 24.76 5.31 -6.22
C GLY A 107 24.39 4.42 -7.42
N VAL A 108 23.10 4.34 -7.77
CA VAL A 108 22.61 3.57 -8.93
C VAL A 108 21.85 4.46 -9.91
N GLY A 109 21.83 4.06 -11.18
CA GLY A 109 21.05 4.80 -12.18
C GLY A 109 19.54 4.62 -11.99
N GLU A 110 18.74 5.63 -12.41
CA GLU A 110 17.27 5.62 -12.30
C GLU A 110 16.63 4.37 -12.90
N ARG A 111 17.14 3.89 -14.03
CA ARG A 111 16.60 2.69 -14.69
C ARG A 111 16.71 1.47 -13.79
N TYR A 112 17.85 1.30 -13.11
CA TYR A 112 18.06 0.19 -12.18
C TYR A 112 17.23 0.37 -10.91
N LEU A 113 17.13 1.60 -10.39
CA LEU A 113 16.24 1.91 -9.27
C LEU A 113 14.78 1.54 -9.57
N ARG A 114 14.26 1.91 -10.75
CA ARG A 114 12.91 1.54 -11.19
C ARG A 114 12.75 0.02 -11.25
N LYS A 115 13.77 -0.72 -11.74
CA LYS A 115 13.76 -2.18 -11.76
C LYS A 115 13.68 -2.76 -10.34
N LEU A 116 14.46 -2.23 -9.39
CA LEU A 116 14.42 -2.66 -7.98
C LEU A 116 13.04 -2.45 -7.36
N PHE A 117 12.46 -1.25 -7.50
CA PHE A 117 11.13 -0.97 -6.97
C PHE A 117 10.05 -1.87 -7.60
N SER A 118 10.09 -2.06 -8.91
CA SER A 118 9.16 -2.96 -9.60
C SER A 118 9.31 -4.40 -9.12
N GLN A 119 10.55 -4.89 -9.01
CA GLN A 119 10.84 -6.27 -8.64
C GLN A 119 10.47 -6.60 -7.20
N TYR A 120 10.78 -5.71 -6.26
CA TYR A 120 10.62 -5.97 -4.83
C TYR A 120 9.35 -5.39 -4.20
N LEU A 121 8.80 -4.34 -4.79
CA LEU A 121 7.63 -3.64 -4.24
C LEU A 121 6.42 -3.65 -5.18
N ASN A 122 6.57 -4.13 -6.42
CA ASN A 122 5.56 -4.04 -7.49
C ASN A 122 5.04 -2.60 -7.71
N LEU A 123 5.89 -1.61 -7.45
CA LEU A 123 5.59 -0.19 -7.57
C LEU A 123 6.71 0.53 -8.33
N SER A 124 6.41 1.67 -8.94
CA SER A 124 7.47 2.59 -9.32
C SER A 124 7.98 3.39 -8.10
N PRO A 125 9.20 3.94 -8.14
CA PRO A 125 9.69 4.84 -7.09
C PRO A 125 8.76 6.05 -6.86
N LEU A 126 8.16 6.59 -7.91
CA LEU A 126 7.20 7.70 -7.84
C LEU A 126 5.89 7.28 -7.17
N ASP A 127 5.37 6.09 -7.50
CA ASP A 127 4.16 5.59 -6.85
C ASP A 127 4.41 5.35 -5.36
N TYR A 128 5.59 4.84 -4.99
CA TYR A 128 6.00 4.68 -3.60
C TYR A 128 6.07 6.02 -2.85
N LEU A 129 6.67 7.06 -3.45
CA LEU A 129 6.69 8.41 -2.90
C LEU A 129 5.27 8.96 -2.73
N ASN A 130 4.44 8.84 -3.76
CA ASN A 130 3.05 9.28 -3.71
C ASN A 130 2.27 8.53 -2.62
N GLN A 131 2.50 7.24 -2.44
CA GLN A 131 1.84 6.45 -1.40
C GLN A 131 2.17 6.96 0.01
N ILE A 132 3.45 7.28 0.28
CA ILE A 132 3.86 7.87 1.57
C ILE A 132 3.17 9.22 1.78
N ARG A 133 3.17 10.08 0.77
CA ARG A 133 2.51 11.39 0.82
C ARG A 133 1.01 11.29 1.09
N ILE A 134 0.32 10.37 0.42
CA ILE A 134 -1.13 10.14 0.62
C ILE A 134 -1.43 9.60 2.01
N ASN A 135 -0.63 8.66 2.52
CA ASN A 135 -0.82 8.15 3.88
C ASN A 135 -0.72 9.28 4.92
N LYS A 136 0.27 10.16 4.76
CA LYS A 136 0.40 11.33 5.64
C LYS A 136 -0.75 12.32 5.46
N ALA A 137 -1.23 12.50 4.23
CA ALA A 137 -2.38 13.35 3.96
C ALA A 137 -3.66 12.86 4.67
N ILE A 138 -3.91 11.55 4.68
CA ILE A 138 -5.05 10.94 5.39
C ILE A 138 -4.95 11.23 6.89
N GLU A 139 -3.76 11.08 7.47
CA GLU A 139 -3.53 11.39 8.88
C GLU A 139 -3.83 12.85 9.20
N LEU A 140 -3.31 13.79 8.39
CA LEU A 140 -3.55 15.22 8.58
C LEU A 140 -5.01 15.60 8.39
N LEU A 141 -5.69 15.09 7.34
CA LEU A 141 -7.09 15.36 7.07
C LEU A 141 -8.02 14.87 8.19
N ARG A 142 -7.65 13.80 8.91
CA ARG A 142 -8.46 13.25 10.01
C ARG A 142 -8.20 13.91 11.35
N ASN A 143 -6.97 14.35 11.58
CA ASN A 143 -6.51 14.71 12.92
C ASN A 143 -6.24 16.22 13.08
N THR A 144 -6.40 17.02 12.03
CA THR A 144 -6.17 18.46 12.06
C THR A 144 -7.31 19.21 11.36
N GLU A 145 -7.39 20.52 11.59
CA GLU A 145 -8.33 21.44 10.90
C GLU A 145 -7.74 22.02 9.59
N MET A 146 -6.66 21.43 9.08
CA MET A 146 -6.03 21.93 7.86
C MET A 146 -6.96 21.74 6.65
N SER A 147 -7.00 22.76 5.79
CA SER A 147 -7.68 22.64 4.51
C SER A 147 -7.00 21.62 3.59
N VAL A 148 -7.76 21.07 2.63
CA VAL A 148 -7.22 20.12 1.62
C VAL A 148 -6.01 20.72 0.88
N LYS A 149 -6.00 22.05 0.65
CA LYS A 149 -4.89 22.76 0.00
C LYS A 149 -3.65 22.80 0.88
N GLU A 150 -3.81 23.09 2.17
CA GLU A 150 -2.70 23.09 3.13
C GLU A 150 -2.11 21.69 3.30
N VAL A 151 -2.97 20.67 3.44
CA VAL A 151 -2.52 19.27 3.51
C VAL A 151 -1.76 18.85 2.26
N CYS A 152 -2.22 19.25 1.07
CA CYS A 152 -1.53 18.98 -0.19
C CYS A 152 -0.06 19.45 -0.14
N PHE A 153 0.16 20.71 0.25
CA PHE A 153 1.52 21.27 0.31
C PHE A 153 2.33 20.70 1.48
N ALA A 154 1.71 20.49 2.64
CA ALA A 154 2.38 19.89 3.81
C ALA A 154 2.88 18.46 3.53
N CYS A 155 2.23 17.75 2.61
CA CYS A 155 2.64 16.41 2.17
C CYS A 155 3.63 16.41 1.00
N GLY A 156 4.08 17.60 0.53
CA GLY A 156 5.08 17.73 -0.53
C GLY A 156 4.54 17.65 -1.96
N PHE A 157 3.21 17.72 -2.16
CA PHE A 157 2.64 17.87 -3.49
C PHE A 157 2.71 19.33 -3.94
N GLN A 158 3.10 19.55 -5.20
CA GLN A 158 3.20 20.89 -5.77
C GLN A 158 1.90 21.37 -6.43
N SER A 159 0.95 20.47 -6.68
CA SER A 159 -0.30 20.77 -7.37
C SER A 159 -1.49 20.12 -6.67
N PRO A 160 -2.49 20.92 -6.22
CA PRO A 160 -3.73 20.40 -5.64
C PRO A 160 -4.53 19.51 -6.60
N GLN A 161 -4.45 19.77 -7.90
CA GLN A 161 -5.11 18.96 -8.92
C GLN A 161 -4.47 17.58 -9.03
N TYR A 162 -3.13 17.54 -9.09
CA TYR A 162 -2.38 16.30 -9.10
C TYR A 162 -2.60 15.51 -7.80
N PHE A 163 -2.52 16.17 -6.65
CA PHE A 163 -2.83 15.58 -5.34
C PHE A 163 -4.20 14.92 -5.31
N SER A 164 -5.25 15.68 -5.68
CA SER A 164 -6.63 15.15 -5.64
C SER A 164 -6.81 13.95 -6.56
N ARG A 165 -6.17 13.96 -7.74
CA ARG A 165 -6.20 12.84 -8.68
C ARG A 165 -5.53 11.60 -8.09
N ILE A 166 -4.32 11.74 -7.55
CA ILE A 166 -3.58 10.61 -6.94
C ILE A 166 -4.29 10.09 -5.70
N PHE A 167 -4.80 10.99 -4.86
CA PHE A 167 -5.57 10.65 -3.67
C PHE A 167 -6.79 9.79 -4.04
N LYS A 168 -7.61 10.25 -4.99
CA LYS A 168 -8.79 9.51 -5.45
C LYS A 168 -8.41 8.17 -6.11
N GLN A 169 -7.33 8.14 -6.87
CA GLN A 169 -6.83 6.90 -7.48
C GLN A 169 -6.43 5.85 -6.44
N GLN A 170 -5.81 6.26 -5.33
CA GLN A 170 -5.34 5.34 -4.29
C GLN A 170 -6.43 4.98 -3.27
N MET A 171 -7.30 5.93 -2.92
CA MET A 171 -8.29 5.78 -1.85
C MET A 171 -9.70 5.47 -2.33
N GLY A 172 -9.98 5.65 -3.63
CA GLY A 172 -11.33 5.51 -4.20
C GLY A 172 -12.26 6.69 -3.93
N ILE A 173 -11.93 7.57 -2.97
CA ILE A 173 -12.69 8.75 -2.55
C ILE A 173 -11.85 10.01 -2.68
N SER A 174 -12.48 11.18 -2.69
CA SER A 174 -11.76 12.46 -2.76
C SER A 174 -11.20 12.89 -1.39
N PRO A 175 -10.16 13.75 -1.35
CA PRO A 175 -9.64 14.27 -0.08
C PRO A 175 -10.70 14.98 0.78
N ARG A 176 -11.68 15.64 0.15
CA ARG A 176 -12.76 16.34 0.84
C ARG A 176 -13.73 15.41 1.57
N GLU A 177 -13.86 14.17 1.10
CA GLU A 177 -14.72 13.16 1.75
C GLU A 177 -14.08 12.53 2.99
N VAL A 178 -12.80 12.83 3.25
CA VAL A 178 -12.07 12.38 4.45
C VAL A 178 -12.08 13.43 5.56
N THR A 179 -12.21 14.71 5.21
CA THR A 179 -12.35 15.80 6.20
C THR A 179 -13.66 15.62 6.96
N LYS A 180 -13.61 15.79 8.28
CA LYS A 180 -14.78 15.78 9.17
C LYS A 180 -15.73 16.92 8.87
#